data_2cd429b7300e98f0db366949abe39a36
#
_entry.id   2cd429b7300e98f0db366949abe39a36
#
_cell.length_a   1.000
_cell.length_b   1.000
_cell.length_c   1.000
_cell.angle_alpha   90.00
_cell.angle_beta   90.00
_cell.angle_gamma   90.00
#
_symmetry.space_group_name_H-M   'P 1'
#
loop_
_entity.id
_entity.type
_entity.pdbx_description
1 polymer ?
#
loop_
_entity_poly.entity_id
_entity_poly.type
_entity_poly.pdbx_seq_one_letter_code
_entity_poly.pdbx_strand_id
1 'polypeptide(L)'
;MSRKFIAASLAVIPATVLVLWASDPNAGGDWPMWGGTPDRNMVSSMKSLPTSWDIRTKKNIKWVVELGSQSYGNPVVAGGMVYVGTNNESPRDPAVKGDKGVLMAFRESDGEYEWQDPNDKLPSGRANDWPFQGVCSSPLVEGDRLYYVSNRCEIRCLDIHGDGHKHSKLIWKFDMMEEVGSEPHNMSNSSPVSYGDLIFVSTANGQDESHFHIPSPRAPSIIAVNKQTGKLVWEDNSVGDRILHGQWSSAAVGKSGDVVQVVIGQGDGYVRGYEAMTGKKLWEFDMNPKDSVWPKTRNEVISTPVIYDNKVFIANGQDPEHGEGVGHLYAIDGTKRGDITQTGRIWHYDKIRRSISTGAIYNGMLFYADFSGFLHCLDVNTGKPYWTHDLLAAVWGSPMVIDGKVYIGDEDGDVVVLEASKEKKVISQNNMGSSVYMTAVPAHGTLFVGNRNQLYAIAEK
;
A
#
# COMPACT_ATOMS: atom_id res chain seq x y z
N MET A 1 -36.25 -48.89 45.07
CA MET A 1 -35.35 -47.72 45.15
C MET A 1 -34.99 -47.35 43.71
N SER A 2 -35.67 -46.37 43.17
CA SER A 2 -35.51 -45.94 41.77
C SER A 2 -34.57 -44.72 41.73
N ARG A 3 -33.38 -44.82 41.10
CA ARG A 3 -32.44 -43.72 40.89
C ARG A 3 -32.87 -42.96 39.62
N LYS A 4 -33.31 -41.73 39.79
CA LYS A 4 -33.53 -40.78 38.67
C LYS A 4 -32.16 -40.19 38.28
N PHE A 5 -31.75 -40.39 37.00
CA PHE A 5 -30.65 -39.67 36.40
C PHE A 5 -31.20 -38.33 35.89
N ILE A 6 -30.62 -37.23 36.37
CA ILE A 6 -30.85 -35.89 35.85
C ILE A 6 -29.79 -35.66 34.79
N ALA A 7 -30.22 -35.58 33.50
CA ALA A 7 -29.36 -35.16 32.41
C ALA A 7 -29.31 -33.63 32.38
N ALA A 8 -28.14 -33.06 32.66
CA ALA A 8 -27.90 -31.63 32.47
C ALA A 8 -27.55 -31.37 31.01
N SER A 9 -28.44 -30.73 30.30
CA SER A 9 -28.18 -30.23 28.92
C SER A 9 -27.37 -28.95 29.01
N LEU A 10 -26.10 -29.00 28.62
CA LEU A 10 -25.28 -27.80 28.35
C LEU A 10 -25.77 -27.14 27.05
N ALA A 11 -26.44 -26.03 27.18
CA ALA A 11 -26.73 -25.18 26.05
C ALA A 11 -25.44 -24.43 25.60
N VAL A 12 -24.87 -24.81 24.47
CA VAL A 12 -23.82 -24.06 23.80
C VAL A 12 -24.48 -22.87 23.14
N ILE A 13 -24.32 -21.68 23.72
CA ILE A 13 -24.71 -20.43 23.11
C ILE A 13 -23.65 -20.09 22.07
N PRO A 14 -23.96 -20.00 20.77
CA PRO A 14 -22.98 -19.52 19.80
C PRO A 14 -22.68 -18.05 20.11
N ALA A 15 -21.42 -17.74 20.45
CA ALA A 15 -20.96 -16.37 20.52
C ALA A 15 -20.99 -15.77 19.11
N THR A 16 -22.05 -15.02 18.82
CA THR A 16 -22.13 -14.19 17.61
C THR A 16 -21.11 -13.07 17.81
N VAL A 17 -19.94 -13.17 17.20
CA VAL A 17 -19.00 -12.06 17.08
C VAL A 17 -19.68 -11.02 16.20
N LEU A 18 -20.26 -10.01 16.82
CA LEU A 18 -20.64 -8.78 16.13
C LEU A 18 -19.33 -8.10 15.74
N VAL A 19 -18.87 -8.33 14.51
CA VAL A 19 -17.87 -7.48 13.89
C VAL A 19 -18.59 -6.16 13.57
N LEU A 20 -18.50 -5.22 14.49
CA LEU A 20 -18.81 -3.84 14.20
C LEU A 20 -17.84 -3.44 13.07
N TRP A 21 -18.37 -3.22 11.89
CA TRP A 21 -17.68 -2.43 10.89
C TRP A 21 -17.32 -1.12 11.60
N ALA A 22 -16.01 -0.90 11.80
CA ALA A 22 -15.56 0.34 12.37
C ALA A 22 -16.24 1.46 11.57
N SER A 23 -16.81 2.44 12.28
CA SER A 23 -17.20 3.73 11.71
C SER A 23 -16.11 4.13 10.72
N ASP A 24 -16.49 4.67 9.54
CA ASP A 24 -15.57 5.18 8.52
C ASP A 24 -14.28 5.66 9.21
N PRO A 25 -13.14 4.97 9.05
CA PRO A 25 -11.91 5.35 9.75
C PRO A 25 -11.48 6.79 9.39
N ASN A 26 -12.02 7.33 8.30
CA ASN A 26 -11.86 8.72 7.89
C ASN A 26 -12.89 9.67 8.53
N ALA A 27 -13.90 9.18 9.24
CA ALA A 27 -14.89 10.04 9.91
C ALA A 27 -14.26 10.94 11.00
N GLY A 28 -13.12 10.54 11.56
CA GLY A 28 -12.32 11.32 12.49
C GLY A 28 -11.32 12.26 11.83
N GLY A 29 -11.12 12.16 10.52
CA GLY A 29 -10.12 12.94 9.80
C GLY A 29 -8.73 12.30 9.72
N ASP A 30 -8.47 11.19 10.40
CA ASP A 30 -7.24 10.40 10.30
C ASP A 30 -7.08 9.75 8.91
N TRP A 31 -5.83 9.50 8.51
CA TRP A 31 -5.45 8.66 7.37
C TRP A 31 -4.52 7.55 7.87
N PRO A 32 -5.07 6.50 8.52
CA PRO A 32 -4.31 5.61 9.39
C PRO A 32 -3.55 4.50 8.66
N MET A 33 -3.68 4.37 7.35
CA MET A 33 -3.02 3.35 6.53
C MET A 33 -2.95 3.78 5.07
N TRP A 34 -2.20 3.03 4.26
CA TRP A 34 -2.22 3.16 2.80
C TRP A 34 -3.65 3.04 2.26
N GLY A 35 -4.10 4.03 1.47
CA GLY A 35 -5.47 4.12 0.96
C GLY A 35 -6.51 4.60 1.97
N GLY A 36 -6.12 4.88 3.22
CA GLY A 36 -7.00 5.37 4.30
C GLY A 36 -7.97 4.33 4.86
N THR A 37 -8.35 3.35 4.05
CA THR A 37 -9.31 2.26 4.38
C THR A 37 -8.77 0.91 3.94
N PRO A 38 -9.22 -0.22 4.55
CA PRO A 38 -8.73 -1.55 4.20
C PRO A 38 -8.98 -1.97 2.75
N ASP A 39 -10.01 -1.45 2.10
CA ASP A 39 -10.34 -1.68 0.68
C ASP A 39 -9.41 -0.95 -0.29
N ARG A 40 -8.54 -0.06 0.22
CA ARG A 40 -7.51 0.68 -0.51
C ARG A 40 -8.02 1.68 -1.54
N ASN A 41 -9.27 2.08 -1.48
CA ASN A 41 -9.79 3.08 -2.41
C ASN A 41 -9.20 4.47 -2.11
N MET A 42 -8.44 5.02 -3.03
CA MET A 42 -7.73 6.31 -2.87
C MET A 42 -8.69 7.51 -2.92
N VAL A 43 -9.67 7.54 -2.03
CA VAL A 43 -10.70 8.59 -1.95
C VAL A 43 -10.87 9.05 -0.51
N SER A 44 -10.87 10.35 -0.29
CA SER A 44 -11.17 10.97 0.99
C SER A 44 -12.47 11.77 0.95
N SER A 45 -13.23 11.72 2.02
CA SER A 45 -14.43 12.56 2.23
C SER A 45 -14.11 13.99 2.67
N MET A 46 -12.84 14.30 2.94
CA MET A 46 -12.37 15.63 3.39
C MET A 46 -12.71 16.71 2.36
N LYS A 47 -12.91 17.94 2.83
CA LYS A 47 -13.33 19.09 2.02
C LYS A 47 -12.35 20.24 2.15
N SER A 48 -12.40 21.15 1.17
CA SER A 48 -11.74 22.44 1.23
C SER A 48 -10.22 22.39 1.42
N LEU A 49 -9.54 21.42 0.77
CA LEU A 49 -8.09 21.39 0.74
C LEU A 49 -7.54 22.27 -0.39
N PRO A 50 -6.34 22.89 -0.20
CA PRO A 50 -5.73 23.72 -1.23
C PRO A 50 -5.51 22.96 -2.55
N THR A 51 -5.83 23.62 -3.65
CA THR A 51 -5.48 23.16 -5.00
C THR A 51 -4.22 23.85 -5.52
N SER A 52 -3.76 24.91 -4.86
CA SER A 52 -2.58 25.68 -5.25
C SER A 52 -1.73 26.03 -4.04
N TRP A 53 -0.44 25.80 -4.15
CA TRP A 53 0.59 26.17 -3.17
C TRP A 53 1.90 26.51 -3.86
N ASP A 54 2.83 27.10 -3.12
CA ASP A 54 4.18 27.41 -3.62
C ASP A 54 5.19 27.25 -2.48
N ILE A 55 6.12 26.29 -2.63
CA ILE A 55 7.13 25.96 -1.62
C ILE A 55 8.16 27.08 -1.43
N ARG A 56 8.42 27.92 -2.45
CA ARG A 56 9.39 29.00 -2.41
C ARG A 56 8.84 30.23 -1.67
N THR A 57 7.64 30.62 -1.99
CA THR A 57 6.96 31.75 -1.33
C THR A 57 6.28 31.35 -0.02
N LYS A 58 6.22 30.02 0.26
CA LYS A 58 5.49 29.44 1.40
C LYS A 58 3.97 29.70 1.40
N LYS A 59 3.40 29.97 0.21
CA LYS A 59 1.96 30.08 0.05
C LYS A 59 1.32 28.74 0.42
N ASN A 60 0.37 28.75 1.36
CA ASN A 60 -0.36 27.58 1.86
C ASN A 60 0.54 26.46 2.46
N ILE A 61 1.81 26.73 2.78
CA ILE A 61 2.68 25.80 3.50
C ILE A 61 2.56 26.04 4.99
N LYS A 62 2.04 25.07 5.72
CA LYS A 62 1.90 25.10 7.19
C LYS A 62 3.24 24.86 7.86
N TRP A 63 3.91 23.75 7.47
CA TRP A 63 5.26 23.40 7.88
C TRP A 63 5.94 22.50 6.83
N VAL A 64 7.24 22.34 6.95
CA VAL A 64 8.07 21.42 6.16
C VAL A 64 9.10 20.77 7.07
N VAL A 65 9.36 19.48 6.85
CA VAL A 65 10.38 18.71 7.56
C VAL A 65 11.29 18.01 6.57
N GLU A 66 12.59 17.93 6.92
CA GLU A 66 13.56 17.14 6.18
C GLU A 66 13.31 15.65 6.43
N LEU A 67 13.47 14.85 5.39
CA LEU A 67 13.54 13.39 5.43
C LEU A 67 14.97 12.95 5.09
N GLY A 68 15.17 11.69 4.71
CA GLY A 68 16.43 11.23 4.14
C GLY A 68 16.64 11.72 2.70
N SER A 69 17.52 11.10 1.96
CA SER A 69 17.79 11.47 0.56
C SER A 69 16.76 10.91 -0.42
N GLN A 70 16.01 9.89 0.00
CA GLN A 70 14.92 9.28 -0.78
C GLN A 70 13.81 8.82 0.16
N SER A 71 12.55 8.98 -0.29
CA SER A 71 11.37 8.60 0.47
C SER A 71 10.29 8.12 -0.49
N TYR A 72 9.97 6.83 -0.40
CA TYR A 72 8.96 6.15 -1.23
C TYR A 72 7.70 5.79 -0.42
N GLY A 73 7.87 5.55 0.90
CA GLY A 73 6.78 5.26 1.81
C GLY A 73 5.84 6.46 1.96
N ASN A 74 4.54 6.24 1.78
CA ASN A 74 3.56 7.30 1.92
C ASN A 74 3.34 7.65 3.38
N PRO A 75 3.13 8.92 3.73
CA PRO A 75 2.83 9.31 5.08
C PRO A 75 1.50 8.72 5.55
N VAL A 76 1.42 8.44 6.84
CA VAL A 76 0.21 8.03 7.55
C VAL A 76 -0.02 9.05 8.67
N VAL A 77 -1.26 9.47 8.84
CA VAL A 77 -1.64 10.49 9.83
C VAL A 77 -2.69 9.91 10.76
N ALA A 78 -2.35 9.77 12.02
CA ALA A 78 -3.26 9.27 13.04
C ALA A 78 -2.79 9.65 14.46
N GLY A 79 -3.74 9.88 15.37
CA GLY A 79 -3.44 10.18 16.76
C GLY A 79 -2.65 11.48 16.95
N GLY A 80 -2.81 12.46 16.05
CA GLY A 80 -2.08 13.73 16.07
C GLY A 80 -0.62 13.64 15.61
N MET A 81 -0.24 12.55 14.98
CA MET A 81 1.10 12.27 14.48
C MET A 81 1.12 11.99 12.99
N VAL A 82 2.26 12.27 12.35
CA VAL A 82 2.56 11.89 10.97
C VAL A 82 3.74 10.93 10.97
N TYR A 83 3.54 9.75 10.39
CA TYR A 83 4.56 8.70 10.28
C TYR A 83 4.97 8.53 8.83
N VAL A 84 6.26 8.48 8.55
CA VAL A 84 6.78 8.34 7.18
C VAL A 84 8.08 7.56 7.15
N GLY A 85 8.19 6.64 6.17
CA GLY A 85 9.41 5.86 5.91
C GLY A 85 10.39 6.63 5.02
N THR A 86 11.68 6.51 5.33
CA THR A 86 12.79 7.12 4.59
C THR A 86 14.10 6.37 4.87
N ASN A 87 15.23 6.91 4.40
CA ASN A 87 16.59 6.47 4.76
C ASN A 87 17.27 7.42 5.76
N ASN A 88 18.48 7.07 6.20
CA ASN A 88 19.24 7.82 7.21
C ASN A 88 20.25 8.84 6.62
N GLU A 89 20.05 9.32 5.39
CA GLU A 89 20.97 10.29 4.75
C GLU A 89 20.87 11.71 5.35
N SER A 90 19.83 12.00 6.11
CA SER A 90 19.68 13.22 6.93
C SER A 90 19.37 12.83 8.38
N PRO A 91 20.38 12.34 9.13
CA PRO A 91 20.17 11.71 10.43
C PRO A 91 19.69 12.70 11.49
N ARG A 92 18.62 12.32 12.21
CA ARG A 92 18.09 13.09 13.36
C ARG A 92 18.90 12.84 14.63
N ASP A 93 19.49 11.66 14.75
CA ASP A 93 20.37 11.28 15.83
C ASP A 93 21.78 11.08 15.27
N PRO A 94 22.79 11.88 15.70
CA PRO A 94 24.18 11.75 15.25
C PRO A 94 24.83 10.40 15.63
N ALA A 95 24.28 9.66 16.57
CA ALA A 95 24.75 8.33 16.94
C ALA A 95 24.33 7.27 15.92
N VAL A 96 23.25 7.49 15.18
CA VAL A 96 22.74 6.60 14.13
C VAL A 96 23.46 6.91 12.82
N LYS A 97 24.44 6.07 12.45
CA LYS A 97 25.32 6.31 11.31
C LYS A 97 25.09 5.31 10.17
N GLY A 98 25.46 5.73 8.96
CA GLY A 98 25.45 4.92 7.76
C GLY A 98 24.06 4.77 7.12
N ASP A 99 24.01 4.01 6.04
CA ASP A 99 22.74 3.71 5.35
C ASP A 99 21.87 2.81 6.23
N LYS A 100 20.66 3.28 6.51
CA LYS A 100 19.65 2.56 7.29
C LYS A 100 18.26 2.88 6.74
N GLY A 101 17.34 1.94 6.92
CA GLY A 101 15.93 2.27 6.79
C GLY A 101 15.44 2.95 8.07
N VAL A 102 14.66 4.01 7.95
CA VAL A 102 14.17 4.77 9.10
C VAL A 102 12.68 5.03 8.96
N LEU A 103 11.90 4.68 9.98
CA LEU A 103 10.55 5.21 10.14
C LEU A 103 10.63 6.43 11.08
N MET A 104 10.12 7.58 10.65
CA MET A 104 10.10 8.82 11.42
C MET A 104 8.68 9.19 11.83
N ALA A 105 8.54 9.77 13.03
CA ALA A 105 7.31 10.33 13.55
C ALA A 105 7.46 11.82 13.82
N PHE A 106 6.47 12.60 13.37
CA PHE A 106 6.40 14.04 13.55
C PHE A 106 5.04 14.40 14.15
N ARG A 107 4.99 15.47 14.95
CA ARG A 107 3.73 16.02 15.42
C ARG A 107 2.97 16.67 14.27
N GLU A 108 1.73 16.32 14.10
CA GLU A 108 0.90 16.79 12.99
C GLU A 108 0.71 18.31 12.96
N SER A 109 0.59 18.93 14.14
CA SER A 109 0.27 20.34 14.26
C SER A 109 1.34 21.29 13.71
N ASP A 110 2.62 20.93 13.87
CA ASP A 110 3.77 21.81 13.63
C ASP A 110 4.98 21.15 12.97
N GLY A 111 4.94 19.82 12.77
CA GLY A 111 6.05 19.08 12.19
C GLY A 111 7.22 18.83 13.15
N GLU A 112 7.03 19.06 14.46
CA GLU A 112 8.07 18.75 15.45
C GLU A 112 8.42 17.26 15.42
N TYR A 113 9.72 16.97 15.36
CA TYR A 113 10.24 15.59 15.38
C TYR A 113 9.99 14.95 16.76
N GLU A 114 9.33 13.79 16.76
CA GLU A 114 8.99 13.10 18.00
C GLU A 114 9.87 11.88 18.25
N TRP A 115 10.02 10.99 17.26
CA TRP A 115 10.89 9.82 17.38
C TRP A 115 11.21 9.18 16.03
N GLN A 116 12.19 8.27 16.02
CA GLN A 116 12.51 7.42 14.87
C GLN A 116 12.77 5.96 15.26
N ASP A 117 12.57 5.07 14.29
CA ASP A 117 12.92 3.64 14.35
C ASP A 117 13.95 3.31 13.26
N PRO A 118 15.26 3.39 13.56
CA PRO A 118 16.32 3.08 12.60
C PRO A 118 16.54 1.56 12.50
N ASN A 119 16.66 1.06 11.28
CA ASN A 119 16.91 -0.34 10.96
C ASN A 119 18.19 -0.48 10.14
N ASP A 120 19.10 -1.34 10.57
CA ASP A 120 20.32 -1.65 9.83
C ASP A 120 20.00 -2.24 8.45
N LYS A 121 20.91 -2.05 7.50
CA LYS A 121 20.83 -2.74 6.21
C LYS A 121 21.07 -4.24 6.40
N LEU A 122 20.46 -5.05 5.54
CA LEU A 122 20.73 -6.47 5.48
C LEU A 122 22.16 -6.73 5.04
N PRO A 123 22.88 -7.71 5.64
CA PRO A 123 24.27 -8.03 5.27
C PRO A 123 24.43 -8.48 3.83
N SER A 124 23.39 -9.03 3.22
CA SER A 124 23.34 -9.43 1.81
C SER A 124 23.38 -8.25 0.83
N GLY A 125 23.22 -7.02 1.34
CA GLY A 125 23.31 -5.81 0.53
C GLY A 125 22.21 -5.71 -0.51
N ARG A 126 22.58 -5.23 -1.72
CA ARG A 126 21.67 -4.89 -2.81
C ARG A 126 20.68 -5.99 -3.17
N ALA A 127 21.07 -7.26 -3.09
CA ALA A 127 20.21 -8.38 -3.46
C ALA A 127 18.89 -8.40 -2.69
N ASN A 128 18.93 -8.07 -1.39
CA ASN A 128 17.76 -8.15 -0.52
C ASN A 128 17.33 -6.79 0.08
N ASP A 129 18.23 -5.79 0.05
CA ASP A 129 18.00 -4.50 0.67
C ASP A 129 18.78 -3.39 -0.10
N TRP A 130 18.12 -2.84 -1.11
CA TRP A 130 18.74 -1.89 -2.02
C TRP A 130 19.35 -0.68 -1.29
N PRO A 131 20.58 -0.26 -1.65
CA PRO A 131 21.23 0.86 -1.01
C PRO A 131 20.40 2.15 -1.07
N PHE A 132 20.32 2.86 0.06
CA PHE A 132 19.64 4.14 0.23
C PHE A 132 18.14 4.16 -0.03
N GLN A 133 17.48 3.03 -0.22
CA GLN A 133 16.02 2.97 -0.39
C GLN A 133 15.27 3.29 0.91
N GLY A 134 15.78 2.79 2.03
CA GLY A 134 15.16 3.01 3.32
C GLY A 134 13.89 2.18 3.56
N VAL A 135 12.99 2.69 4.40
CA VAL A 135 11.67 2.10 4.65
C VAL A 135 10.70 2.58 3.58
N CYS A 136 10.21 1.66 2.74
CA CYS A 136 9.31 1.96 1.62
C CYS A 136 7.83 1.63 1.93
N SER A 137 7.54 0.88 3.01
CA SER A 137 6.16 0.59 3.42
C SER A 137 5.49 1.80 4.04
N SER A 138 4.18 1.95 3.80
CA SER A 138 3.34 2.87 4.57
C SER A 138 2.85 2.16 5.83
N PRO A 139 2.93 2.78 7.02
CA PRO A 139 2.46 2.16 8.25
C PRO A 139 0.94 1.93 8.27
N LEU A 140 0.51 1.10 9.26
CA LEU A 140 -0.86 0.97 9.71
C LEU A 140 -0.91 1.40 11.18
N VAL A 141 -1.82 2.30 11.54
CA VAL A 141 -2.04 2.74 12.93
C VAL A 141 -3.42 2.28 13.41
N GLU A 142 -3.46 1.60 14.55
CA GLU A 142 -4.69 1.22 15.23
C GLU A 142 -4.55 1.46 16.75
N GLY A 143 -5.32 2.39 17.28
CA GLY A 143 -5.19 2.81 18.68
C GLY A 143 -3.77 3.28 18.99
N ASP A 144 -3.16 2.71 20.03
CA ASP A 144 -1.80 3.07 20.46
C ASP A 144 -0.71 2.25 19.76
N ARG A 145 -1.03 1.54 18.68
CA ARG A 145 -0.08 0.68 17.96
C ARG A 145 0.10 1.10 16.51
N LEU A 146 1.35 1.04 16.09
CA LEU A 146 1.76 1.23 14.71
C LEU A 146 2.41 -0.05 14.21
N TYR A 147 2.07 -0.47 12.99
CA TYR A 147 2.62 -1.64 12.32
C TYR A 147 3.21 -1.23 10.99
N TYR A 148 4.41 -1.71 10.66
CA TYR A 148 5.03 -1.48 9.36
C TYR A 148 5.96 -2.62 8.98
N VAL A 149 6.35 -2.70 7.72
CA VAL A 149 7.38 -3.61 7.23
C VAL A 149 8.68 -2.83 7.06
N SER A 150 9.73 -3.24 7.77
CA SER A 150 11.05 -2.62 7.68
C SER A 150 11.81 -3.07 6.43
N ASN A 151 12.87 -2.34 6.06
CA ASN A 151 13.81 -2.76 5.01
C ASN A 151 14.46 -4.12 5.28
N ARG A 152 14.41 -4.61 6.53
CA ARG A 152 14.96 -5.90 6.95
C ARG A 152 14.01 -7.07 6.75
N CYS A 153 12.92 -6.90 6.03
CA CYS A 153 11.89 -7.93 5.89
C CYS A 153 11.25 -8.33 7.25
N GLU A 154 11.11 -7.36 8.17
CA GLU A 154 10.48 -7.56 9.47
C GLU A 154 9.13 -6.84 9.53
N ILE A 155 8.08 -7.49 10.03
CA ILE A 155 6.88 -6.81 10.50
C ILE A 155 7.20 -6.30 11.91
N ARG A 156 7.06 -5.01 12.13
CA ARG A 156 7.35 -4.38 13.41
C ARG A 156 6.08 -3.73 13.97
N CYS A 157 5.83 -3.96 15.25
CA CYS A 157 4.77 -3.31 16.02
C CYS A 157 5.41 -2.35 17.03
N LEU A 158 5.08 -1.09 16.92
CA LEU A 158 5.59 -0.02 17.80
C LEU A 158 4.46 0.62 18.58
N ASP A 159 4.80 1.18 19.74
CA ASP A 159 3.97 2.15 20.46
C ASP A 159 4.03 3.50 19.72
N ILE A 160 2.89 4.12 19.42
CA ILE A 160 2.82 5.37 18.66
C ILE A 160 3.50 6.56 19.37
N HIS A 161 3.62 6.49 20.70
CA HIS A 161 4.23 7.56 21.52
C HIS A 161 5.76 7.46 21.65
N GLY A 162 6.37 6.35 21.12
CA GLY A 162 7.79 6.09 21.32
C GLY A 162 8.15 5.80 22.78
N ASP A 163 9.41 6.03 23.13
CA ASP A 163 9.95 5.81 24.49
C ASP A 163 10.01 7.07 25.38
N GLY A 164 9.59 8.22 24.83
CA GLY A 164 9.69 9.52 25.49
C GLY A 164 11.07 10.20 25.37
N HIS A 165 12.04 9.54 24.69
CA HIS A 165 13.42 10.02 24.53
C HIS A 165 13.84 10.13 23.05
N LYS A 166 12.88 10.41 22.16
CA LYS A 166 13.09 10.53 20.71
C LYS A 166 13.41 9.20 19.98
N HIS A 167 13.16 8.05 20.61
CA HIS A 167 13.30 6.74 19.99
C HIS A 167 11.95 6.02 19.92
N SER A 168 11.85 5.08 18.99
CA SER A 168 10.73 4.16 18.92
C SER A 168 10.67 3.24 20.14
N LYS A 169 9.47 2.74 20.44
CA LYS A 169 9.28 1.70 21.46
C LYS A 169 8.71 0.46 20.79
N LEU A 170 9.58 -0.53 20.58
CA LEU A 170 9.21 -1.81 20.00
C LEU A 170 8.34 -2.63 20.99
N ILE A 171 7.20 -3.12 20.51
CA ILE A 171 6.30 -4.01 21.24
C ILE A 171 6.61 -5.47 20.85
N TRP A 172 6.62 -5.75 19.55
CA TRP A 172 7.02 -7.04 18.99
C TRP A 172 7.52 -6.85 17.55
N LYS A 173 8.25 -7.86 17.04
CA LYS A 173 8.60 -7.99 15.64
C LYS A 173 8.44 -9.43 15.16
N PHE A 174 8.21 -9.62 13.89
CA PHE A 174 8.20 -10.90 13.19
C PHE A 174 9.16 -10.82 12.01
N ASP A 175 10.24 -11.59 12.07
CA ASP A 175 11.26 -11.63 11.02
C ASP A 175 10.85 -12.65 9.95
N MET A 176 10.44 -12.18 8.78
CA MET A 176 9.94 -13.05 7.72
C MET A 176 11.04 -13.90 7.09
N MET A 177 12.31 -13.48 7.17
CA MET A 177 13.43 -14.30 6.69
C MET A 177 13.70 -15.48 7.64
N GLU A 178 13.71 -15.23 8.94
CA GLU A 178 13.97 -16.27 9.95
C GLU A 178 12.77 -17.19 10.18
N GLU A 179 11.56 -16.63 10.27
CA GLU A 179 10.36 -17.36 10.72
C GLU A 179 9.69 -18.16 9.59
N VAL A 180 9.72 -17.66 8.34
CA VAL A 180 9.05 -18.30 7.20
C VAL A 180 9.99 -18.53 6.01
N GLY A 181 11.27 -18.22 6.14
CA GLY A 181 12.30 -18.48 5.13
C GLY A 181 12.17 -17.61 3.88
N SER A 182 11.57 -16.43 3.98
CA SER A 182 11.48 -15.50 2.85
C SER A 182 12.84 -14.93 2.48
N GLU A 183 13.10 -14.80 1.16
CA GLU A 183 14.27 -14.11 0.62
C GLU A 183 13.77 -12.92 -0.20
N PRO A 184 13.76 -11.70 0.38
CA PRO A 184 13.25 -10.53 -0.33
C PRO A 184 14.14 -10.19 -1.52
N HIS A 185 13.53 -9.82 -2.65
CA HIS A 185 14.26 -9.29 -3.80
C HIS A 185 14.30 -7.78 -3.71
N ASN A 186 15.49 -7.19 -3.69
CA ASN A 186 15.80 -5.78 -3.64
C ASN A 186 15.25 -5.03 -2.41
N MET A 187 14.02 -5.26 -2.00
CA MET A 187 13.39 -4.54 -0.90
C MET A 187 12.16 -5.25 -0.35
N SER A 188 11.79 -4.89 0.88
CA SER A 188 10.52 -5.25 1.51
C SER A 188 9.69 -3.99 1.72
N ASN A 189 8.55 -3.86 1.02
CA ASN A 189 7.78 -2.62 0.95
C ASN A 189 6.27 -2.79 1.19
N SER A 190 5.82 -4.01 1.55
CA SER A 190 4.41 -4.26 1.76
C SER A 190 3.83 -3.35 2.85
N SER A 191 2.79 -2.60 2.51
CA SER A 191 2.05 -1.77 3.46
C SER A 191 1.00 -2.62 4.17
N PRO A 192 1.08 -2.82 5.50
CA PRO A 192 0.18 -3.68 6.23
C PRO A 192 -1.29 -3.25 6.12
N VAL A 193 -2.18 -4.22 6.17
CA VAL A 193 -3.63 -4.03 6.32
C VAL A 193 -4.15 -5.01 7.35
N SER A 194 -5.21 -4.64 8.07
CA SER A 194 -5.77 -5.47 9.13
C SER A 194 -7.23 -5.82 8.89
N TYR A 195 -7.63 -6.94 9.48
CA TYR A 195 -9.02 -7.31 9.70
C TYR A 195 -9.15 -8.21 10.94
N GLY A 196 -10.09 -7.87 11.82
CA GLY A 196 -10.19 -8.56 13.12
C GLY A 196 -8.89 -8.45 13.91
N ASP A 197 -8.35 -9.57 14.33
CA ASP A 197 -7.07 -9.65 15.07
C ASP A 197 -5.86 -9.93 14.18
N LEU A 198 -6.00 -9.84 12.85
CA LEU A 198 -4.96 -10.19 11.90
C LEU A 198 -4.42 -8.99 11.15
N ILE A 199 -3.15 -9.07 10.80
CA ILE A 199 -2.44 -8.17 9.87
C ILE A 199 -1.96 -9.01 8.70
N PHE A 200 -2.11 -8.49 7.48
CA PHE A 200 -1.73 -9.15 6.24
C PHE A 200 -0.62 -8.36 5.56
N VAL A 201 0.42 -9.08 5.13
CA VAL A 201 1.54 -8.52 4.37
C VAL A 201 2.04 -9.50 3.29
N SER A 202 2.61 -8.95 2.20
CA SER A 202 3.47 -9.69 1.30
C SER A 202 4.85 -9.90 1.95
N THR A 203 5.46 -11.05 1.72
CA THR A 203 6.76 -11.39 2.29
C THR A 203 7.95 -10.86 1.48
N ALA A 204 7.68 -10.25 0.33
CA ALA A 204 8.70 -9.80 -0.64
C ALA A 204 9.59 -10.93 -1.21
N ASN A 205 9.28 -12.22 -0.94
CA ASN A 205 10.05 -13.34 -1.49
C ASN A 205 10.21 -13.22 -3.00
N GLY A 206 11.43 -13.41 -3.52
CA GLY A 206 11.71 -13.14 -4.91
C GLY A 206 12.88 -13.92 -5.48
N GLN A 207 13.41 -13.44 -6.60
CA GLN A 207 14.60 -13.98 -7.25
C GLN A 207 15.88 -13.55 -6.53
N ASP A 208 16.98 -14.24 -6.79
CA ASP A 208 18.31 -13.82 -6.39
C ASP A 208 18.83 -12.67 -7.29
N GLU A 209 20.01 -12.13 -6.96
CA GLU A 209 20.64 -11.04 -7.72
C GLU A 209 20.93 -11.41 -9.19
N SER A 210 21.01 -12.68 -9.52
CA SER A 210 21.23 -13.15 -10.90
C SER A 210 19.98 -13.04 -11.78
N HIS A 211 18.80 -12.92 -11.20
CA HIS A 211 17.47 -12.93 -11.82
C HIS A 211 17.16 -14.24 -12.57
N PHE A 212 17.78 -15.35 -12.15
CA PHE A 212 17.55 -16.68 -12.71
C PHE A 212 17.01 -17.70 -11.71
N HIS A 213 17.22 -17.47 -10.42
CA HIS A 213 16.88 -18.45 -9.40
C HIS A 213 15.98 -17.83 -8.32
N ILE A 214 15.09 -18.63 -7.78
CA ILE A 214 14.30 -18.32 -6.60
C ILE A 214 14.91 -19.11 -5.44
N PRO A 215 15.65 -18.46 -4.52
CA PRO A 215 16.36 -19.15 -3.44
C PRO A 215 15.39 -19.91 -2.52
N SER A 216 14.23 -19.36 -2.26
CA SER A 216 13.21 -19.87 -1.34
C SER A 216 11.87 -20.15 -2.03
N PRO A 217 11.76 -21.13 -2.95
CA PRO A 217 10.52 -21.37 -3.69
C PRO A 217 9.39 -21.96 -2.82
N ARG A 218 9.68 -22.38 -1.59
CA ARG A 218 8.69 -22.87 -0.63
C ARG A 218 8.25 -21.83 0.40
N ALA A 219 8.93 -20.70 0.46
CA ALA A 219 8.53 -19.60 1.34
C ALA A 219 7.18 -19.03 0.90
N PRO A 220 6.34 -18.60 1.84
CA PRO A 220 5.06 -18.02 1.52
C PRO A 220 5.21 -16.67 0.80
N SER A 221 4.23 -16.32 -0.01
CA SER A 221 4.13 -15.04 -0.70
C SER A 221 3.30 -14.01 0.06
N ILE A 222 2.38 -14.50 0.88
CA ILE A 222 1.53 -13.71 1.76
C ILE A 222 1.38 -14.43 3.09
N ILE A 223 1.39 -13.66 4.18
CA ILE A 223 1.16 -14.16 5.54
C ILE A 223 0.14 -13.31 6.28
N ALA A 224 -0.47 -13.93 7.29
CA ALA A 224 -1.25 -13.25 8.31
C ALA A 224 -0.64 -13.50 9.69
N VAL A 225 -0.41 -12.43 10.42
CA VAL A 225 0.06 -12.48 11.82
C VAL A 225 -0.99 -11.91 12.77
N ASN A 226 -1.03 -12.44 13.99
CA ASN A 226 -1.89 -11.86 15.02
C ASN A 226 -1.34 -10.51 15.48
N LYS A 227 -2.13 -9.45 15.38
CA LYS A 227 -1.70 -8.07 15.65
C LYS A 227 -1.32 -7.79 17.10
N GLN A 228 -1.81 -8.60 18.05
CA GLN A 228 -1.48 -8.44 19.46
C GLN A 228 -0.15 -9.09 19.83
N THR A 229 0.14 -10.26 19.24
CA THR A 229 1.26 -11.12 19.64
C THR A 229 2.39 -11.21 18.62
N GLY A 230 2.17 -10.77 17.39
CA GLY A 230 3.11 -10.94 16.28
C GLY A 230 3.26 -12.38 15.77
N LYS A 231 2.44 -13.34 16.25
CA LYS A 231 2.56 -14.74 15.86
C LYS A 231 1.89 -15.02 14.52
N LEU A 232 2.52 -15.86 13.69
CA LEU A 232 1.96 -16.37 12.44
C LEU A 232 0.64 -17.10 12.72
N VAL A 233 -0.38 -16.82 11.90
CA VAL A 233 -1.70 -17.46 11.95
C VAL A 233 -1.95 -18.31 10.72
N TRP A 234 -1.69 -17.77 9.53
CA TRP A 234 -1.75 -18.51 8.29
C TRP A 234 -0.78 -17.95 7.25
N GLU A 235 -0.46 -18.74 6.27
CA GLU A 235 0.44 -18.42 5.17
C GLU A 235 -0.03 -19.08 3.86
N ASP A 236 0.35 -18.52 2.71
CA ASP A 236 0.11 -19.13 1.38
C ASP A 236 1.32 -18.96 0.49
N ASN A 237 1.72 -20.06 -0.17
CA ASN A 237 2.78 -20.09 -1.17
C ASN A 237 2.29 -20.54 -2.54
N SER A 238 1.06 -20.22 -2.92
CA SER A 238 0.50 -20.57 -4.23
C SER A 238 1.33 -20.09 -5.43
N VAL A 239 2.22 -19.12 -5.23
CA VAL A 239 3.17 -18.65 -6.27
C VAL A 239 4.28 -19.67 -6.50
N GLY A 240 4.92 -20.16 -5.44
CA GLY A 240 5.99 -21.17 -5.51
C GLY A 240 7.19 -20.70 -6.33
N ASP A 241 7.59 -21.51 -7.29
CA ASP A 241 8.73 -21.29 -8.20
C ASP A 241 8.37 -20.46 -9.45
N ARG A 242 7.20 -19.82 -9.49
CA ARG A 242 6.72 -19.04 -10.63
C ARG A 242 6.96 -17.54 -10.49
N ILE A 243 7.67 -17.11 -9.45
CA ILE A 243 8.01 -15.69 -9.26
C ILE A 243 8.81 -15.19 -10.46
N LEU A 244 8.31 -14.15 -11.12
CA LEU A 244 8.95 -13.57 -12.30
C LEU A 244 10.14 -12.68 -11.93
N HIS A 245 10.03 -11.95 -10.78
CA HIS A 245 11.08 -11.09 -10.28
C HIS A 245 10.99 -10.94 -8.75
N GLY A 246 10.03 -10.15 -8.24
CA GLY A 246 9.79 -9.94 -6.82
C GLY A 246 8.31 -9.95 -6.47
N GLN A 247 7.98 -9.60 -5.22
CA GLN A 247 6.60 -9.54 -4.73
C GLN A 247 6.41 -8.28 -3.90
N TRP A 248 5.96 -7.20 -4.52
CA TRP A 248 5.94 -5.86 -3.95
C TRP A 248 4.53 -5.25 -3.83
N SER A 249 3.48 -5.99 -4.21
CA SER A 249 2.10 -5.57 -4.00
C SER A 249 1.75 -5.55 -2.51
N SER A 250 0.88 -4.65 -2.10
CA SER A 250 0.26 -4.66 -0.77
C SER A 250 -1.15 -5.24 -0.85
N ALA A 251 -1.60 -5.87 0.24
CA ALA A 251 -2.93 -6.44 0.28
C ALA A 251 -4.02 -5.39 0.50
N ALA A 252 -5.21 -5.67 -0.04
CA ALA A 252 -6.46 -5.01 0.32
C ALA A 252 -7.40 -5.97 1.03
N VAL A 253 -8.28 -5.45 1.89
CA VAL A 253 -9.28 -6.25 2.59
C VAL A 253 -10.66 -5.65 2.35
N GLY A 254 -11.59 -6.49 1.92
CA GLY A 254 -12.96 -6.06 1.69
C GLY A 254 -13.94 -7.22 1.55
N LYS A 255 -15.22 -6.90 1.58
CA LYS A 255 -16.27 -7.89 1.42
C LYS A 255 -16.60 -8.05 -0.06
N SER A 256 -16.68 -9.32 -0.53
CA SER A 256 -17.23 -9.67 -1.84
C SER A 256 -18.21 -10.83 -1.68
N GLY A 257 -19.46 -10.60 -2.00
CA GLY A 257 -20.58 -11.46 -1.60
C GLY A 257 -20.70 -11.46 -0.07
N ASP A 258 -20.74 -12.64 0.53
CA ASP A 258 -20.86 -12.79 1.99
C ASP A 258 -19.52 -13.00 2.71
N VAL A 259 -18.40 -12.99 1.98
CA VAL A 259 -17.06 -13.31 2.52
C VAL A 259 -16.18 -12.08 2.56
N VAL A 260 -15.52 -11.84 3.69
CA VAL A 260 -14.43 -10.88 3.79
C VAL A 260 -13.17 -11.53 3.26
N GLN A 261 -12.56 -10.89 2.28
CA GLN A 261 -11.42 -11.40 1.53
C GLN A 261 -10.21 -10.49 1.72
N VAL A 262 -9.04 -11.12 1.76
CA VAL A 262 -7.75 -10.48 1.52
C VAL A 262 -7.40 -10.70 0.05
N VAL A 263 -7.15 -9.64 -0.68
CA VAL A 263 -6.81 -9.69 -2.11
C VAL A 263 -5.44 -9.09 -2.31
N ILE A 264 -4.59 -9.74 -3.09
CA ILE A 264 -3.23 -9.28 -3.37
C ILE A 264 -2.79 -9.65 -4.78
N GLY A 265 -2.02 -8.76 -5.41
CA GLY A 265 -1.24 -9.07 -6.61
C GLY A 265 0.05 -9.79 -6.25
N GLN A 266 0.52 -10.70 -7.10
CA GLN A 266 1.69 -11.52 -6.78
C GLN A 266 2.71 -11.57 -7.92
N GLY A 267 3.91 -12.05 -7.58
CA GLY A 267 5.08 -12.04 -8.45
C GLY A 267 5.02 -12.99 -9.65
N ASP A 268 4.02 -13.87 -9.74
CA ASP A 268 3.78 -14.74 -10.91
C ASP A 268 2.79 -14.13 -11.92
N GLY A 269 2.35 -12.88 -11.66
CA GLY A 269 1.40 -12.17 -12.50
C GLY A 269 -0.06 -12.50 -12.23
N TYR A 270 -0.34 -13.17 -11.12
CA TYR A 270 -1.70 -13.48 -10.67
C TYR A 270 -2.17 -12.52 -9.58
N VAL A 271 -3.48 -12.33 -9.53
CA VAL A 271 -4.18 -11.77 -8.37
C VAL A 271 -4.91 -12.91 -7.67
N ARG A 272 -4.81 -12.96 -6.35
CA ARG A 272 -5.47 -14.00 -5.55
C ARG A 272 -6.29 -13.40 -4.43
N GLY A 273 -7.44 -14.02 -4.17
CA GLY A 273 -8.31 -13.71 -3.04
C GLY A 273 -8.35 -14.87 -2.04
N TYR A 274 -8.22 -14.52 -0.76
CA TYR A 274 -8.22 -15.46 0.36
C TYR A 274 -9.30 -15.08 1.35
N GLU A 275 -9.91 -16.06 2.02
CA GLU A 275 -10.75 -15.81 3.18
C GLU A 275 -9.89 -15.21 4.31
N ALA A 276 -10.23 -14.02 4.78
CA ALA A 276 -9.35 -13.22 5.63
C ALA A 276 -8.92 -13.95 6.92
N MET A 277 -9.84 -14.65 7.59
CA MET A 277 -9.54 -15.27 8.89
C MET A 277 -8.82 -16.61 8.80
N THR A 278 -8.94 -17.33 7.69
CA THR A 278 -8.44 -18.72 7.56
C THR A 278 -7.30 -18.88 6.57
N GLY A 279 -7.07 -17.91 5.69
CA GLY A 279 -6.10 -18.01 4.59
C GLY A 279 -6.53 -18.97 3.47
N LYS A 280 -7.76 -19.50 3.52
CA LYS A 280 -8.27 -20.36 2.46
C LYS A 280 -8.31 -19.60 1.14
N LYS A 281 -7.54 -20.06 0.13
CA LYS A 281 -7.61 -19.49 -1.21
C LYS A 281 -9.00 -19.66 -1.80
N LEU A 282 -9.63 -18.57 -2.18
CA LEU A 282 -10.98 -18.54 -2.73
C LEU A 282 -10.97 -18.56 -4.25
N TRP A 283 -10.06 -17.78 -4.84
CA TRP A 283 -9.94 -17.65 -6.28
C TRP A 283 -8.55 -17.15 -6.69
N GLU A 284 -8.22 -17.35 -7.96
CA GLU A 284 -7.05 -16.77 -8.62
C GLU A 284 -7.39 -16.31 -10.04
N PHE A 285 -6.68 -15.28 -10.51
CA PHE A 285 -6.87 -14.67 -11.82
C PHE A 285 -5.51 -14.33 -12.45
N ASP A 286 -5.17 -14.89 -13.62
CA ASP A 286 -3.98 -14.50 -14.38
C ASP A 286 -4.24 -13.15 -15.07
N MET A 287 -3.44 -12.15 -14.71
CA MET A 287 -3.52 -10.80 -15.27
C MET A 287 -2.94 -10.69 -16.67
N ASN A 288 -2.22 -11.70 -17.12
CA ASN A 288 -1.50 -11.67 -18.38
C ASN A 288 -2.22 -12.46 -19.47
N PRO A 289 -2.18 -12.01 -20.74
CA PRO A 289 -2.56 -12.82 -21.87
C PRO A 289 -1.77 -14.12 -21.93
N LYS A 290 -2.37 -15.20 -22.49
CA LYS A 290 -1.74 -16.52 -22.56
C LYS A 290 -0.45 -16.55 -23.39
N ASP A 291 -0.33 -15.68 -24.36
CA ASP A 291 0.82 -15.52 -25.25
C ASP A 291 1.86 -14.53 -24.74
N SER A 292 1.66 -14.00 -23.54
CA SER A 292 2.60 -13.07 -22.90
C SER A 292 3.93 -13.75 -22.58
N VAL A 293 5.04 -13.00 -22.73
CA VAL A 293 6.41 -13.50 -22.54
C VAL A 293 7.17 -12.55 -21.61
N TRP A 294 7.74 -13.10 -20.53
CA TRP A 294 8.63 -12.39 -19.62
C TRP A 294 9.98 -12.05 -20.28
N PRO A 295 10.57 -10.89 -20.05
CA PRO A 295 10.03 -9.70 -19.37
C PRO A 295 9.31 -8.73 -20.32
N LYS A 296 9.07 -9.11 -21.58
CA LYS A 296 8.61 -8.20 -22.63
C LYS A 296 7.13 -7.79 -22.46
N THR A 297 6.25 -8.78 -22.33
CA THR A 297 4.79 -8.57 -22.32
C THR A 297 4.09 -9.29 -21.16
N ARG A 298 4.75 -10.22 -20.45
CA ARG A 298 4.25 -10.78 -19.20
C ARG A 298 4.73 -9.91 -18.04
N ASN A 299 3.84 -9.57 -17.13
CA ASN A 299 4.13 -8.74 -15.97
C ASN A 299 3.83 -9.50 -14.68
N GLU A 300 4.56 -9.21 -13.65
CA GLU A 300 4.13 -9.40 -12.27
C GLU A 300 3.06 -8.38 -11.88
N VAL A 301 2.58 -8.42 -10.64
CA VAL A 301 1.58 -7.46 -10.14
C VAL A 301 2.14 -6.74 -8.92
N ILE A 302 2.59 -5.50 -9.12
CA ILE A 302 3.12 -4.63 -8.07
C ILE A 302 2.03 -3.74 -7.48
N SER A 303 1.08 -3.30 -8.30
CA SER A 303 -0.01 -2.44 -7.85
C SER A 303 -0.79 -3.06 -6.69
N THR A 304 -1.32 -2.21 -5.82
CA THR A 304 -2.23 -2.62 -4.76
C THR A 304 -3.66 -2.70 -5.30
N PRO A 305 -4.40 -3.79 -5.08
CA PRO A 305 -5.79 -3.90 -5.52
C PRO A 305 -6.71 -2.95 -4.76
N VAL A 306 -7.79 -2.52 -5.41
CA VAL A 306 -8.93 -1.82 -4.78
C VAL A 306 -10.14 -2.72 -4.80
N ILE A 307 -10.79 -2.92 -3.65
CA ILE A 307 -12.02 -3.69 -3.53
C ILE A 307 -13.21 -2.73 -3.45
N TYR A 308 -14.09 -2.77 -4.43
CA TYR A 308 -15.23 -1.87 -4.50
C TYR A 308 -16.44 -2.57 -5.14
N ASP A 309 -17.58 -2.55 -4.49
CA ASP A 309 -18.84 -3.11 -4.99
C ASP A 309 -18.71 -4.57 -5.51
N ASN A 310 -18.14 -5.46 -4.67
CA ASN A 310 -17.86 -6.87 -5.00
C ASN A 310 -16.84 -7.09 -6.12
N LYS A 311 -16.20 -6.06 -6.61
CA LYS A 311 -15.23 -6.10 -7.70
C LYS A 311 -13.84 -5.77 -7.16
N VAL A 312 -12.83 -6.31 -7.83
CA VAL A 312 -11.42 -5.99 -7.61
C VAL A 312 -10.90 -5.25 -8.83
N PHE A 313 -10.33 -4.07 -8.61
CA PHE A 313 -9.73 -3.24 -9.65
C PHE A 313 -8.22 -3.22 -9.44
N ILE A 314 -7.47 -3.64 -10.45
CA ILE A 314 -6.02 -3.76 -10.35
C ILE A 314 -5.37 -3.75 -11.73
N ALA A 315 -4.21 -3.08 -11.84
CA ALA A 315 -3.35 -3.15 -13.01
C ALA A 315 -2.14 -4.05 -12.74
N ASN A 316 -1.51 -4.58 -13.78
CA ASN A 316 -0.22 -5.22 -13.69
C ASN A 316 0.91 -4.32 -14.18
N GLY A 317 2.13 -4.63 -13.78
CA GLY A 317 3.32 -3.90 -14.17
C GLY A 317 4.56 -4.58 -13.58
N GLN A 318 5.69 -4.06 -13.95
CA GLN A 318 7.00 -4.48 -13.44
C GLN A 318 7.64 -3.31 -12.72
N ASP A 319 8.77 -3.57 -12.08
CA ASP A 319 9.58 -2.50 -11.54
C ASP A 319 10.12 -1.57 -12.64
N PRO A 320 10.54 -0.36 -12.28
CA PRO A 320 11.04 0.62 -13.23
C PRO A 320 12.28 0.19 -14.02
N GLU A 321 13.06 -0.76 -13.52
CA GLU A 321 14.26 -1.26 -14.20
C GLU A 321 13.92 -1.96 -15.53
N HIS A 322 12.71 -2.53 -15.64
CA HIS A 322 12.22 -3.16 -16.86
C HIS A 322 11.55 -2.18 -17.84
N GLY A 323 11.55 -0.89 -17.48
CA GLY A 323 11.06 0.21 -18.32
C GLY A 323 9.57 0.20 -18.60
N GLU A 324 9.20 1.03 -19.55
CA GLU A 324 7.82 1.10 -20.04
C GLU A 324 7.46 -0.15 -20.84
N GLY A 325 6.24 -0.61 -20.70
CA GLY A 325 5.77 -1.79 -21.42
C GLY A 325 4.27 -1.91 -21.44
N VAL A 326 3.78 -2.96 -22.06
CA VAL A 326 2.34 -3.26 -22.09
C VAL A 326 1.88 -3.58 -20.67
N GLY A 327 0.82 -2.90 -20.23
CA GLY A 327 0.12 -3.16 -18.99
C GLY A 327 -1.32 -3.60 -19.26
N HIS A 328 -1.98 -4.07 -18.24
CA HIS A 328 -3.38 -4.49 -18.28
C HIS A 328 -4.08 -4.06 -16.99
N LEU A 329 -5.23 -3.42 -17.12
CA LEU A 329 -6.08 -3.06 -15.99
C LEU A 329 -7.40 -3.83 -16.09
N TYR A 330 -7.81 -4.46 -15.00
CA TYR A 330 -9.02 -5.28 -14.95
C TYR A 330 -9.98 -4.82 -13.85
N ALA A 331 -11.28 -5.05 -14.11
CA ALA A 331 -12.26 -5.26 -13.07
C ALA A 331 -12.58 -6.76 -13.01
N ILE A 332 -12.42 -7.34 -11.83
CA ILE A 332 -12.55 -8.77 -11.57
C ILE A 332 -13.73 -8.98 -10.62
N ASP A 333 -14.58 -9.97 -10.88
CA ASP A 333 -15.68 -10.36 -9.99
C ASP A 333 -15.15 -11.14 -8.78
N GLY A 334 -15.02 -10.47 -7.63
CA GLY A 334 -14.54 -11.06 -6.38
C GLY A 334 -15.50 -12.10 -5.76
N THR A 335 -16.70 -12.28 -6.28
CA THR A 335 -17.64 -13.28 -5.79
C THR A 335 -17.41 -14.68 -6.38
N LYS A 336 -16.63 -14.80 -7.45
CA LYS A 336 -16.30 -16.06 -8.11
C LYS A 336 -15.31 -16.90 -7.29
N ARG A 337 -15.20 -18.19 -7.66
CA ARG A 337 -14.33 -19.15 -6.92
C ARG A 337 -13.55 -20.03 -7.89
N GLY A 338 -12.32 -20.45 -7.43
CA GLY A 338 -11.40 -21.30 -8.22
C GLY A 338 -10.55 -20.45 -9.18
N ASP A 339 -10.07 -21.05 -10.27
CA ASP A 339 -9.45 -20.28 -11.36
C ASP A 339 -10.55 -19.52 -12.11
N ILE A 340 -10.54 -18.21 -11.92
CA ILE A 340 -11.55 -17.33 -12.50
C ILE A 340 -11.02 -16.50 -13.68
N THR A 341 -9.86 -16.82 -14.22
CA THR A 341 -9.21 -16.08 -15.31
C THR A 341 -10.16 -15.82 -16.49
N GLN A 342 -10.99 -16.82 -16.84
CA GLN A 342 -11.93 -16.68 -17.95
C GLN A 342 -13.32 -16.19 -17.52
N THR A 343 -13.74 -16.49 -16.29
CA THR A 343 -15.13 -16.28 -15.83
C THR A 343 -15.29 -15.09 -14.92
N GLY A 344 -14.20 -14.60 -14.32
CA GLY A 344 -14.18 -13.48 -13.37
C GLY A 344 -13.95 -12.11 -14.01
N ARG A 345 -13.52 -12.07 -15.26
CA ARG A 345 -13.25 -10.81 -15.95
C ARG A 345 -14.55 -10.07 -16.28
N ILE A 346 -14.80 -8.94 -15.61
CA ILE A 346 -15.92 -8.04 -15.91
C ILE A 346 -15.59 -7.21 -17.13
N TRP A 347 -14.44 -6.52 -17.08
CA TRP A 347 -13.88 -5.79 -18.23
C TRP A 347 -12.36 -5.77 -18.15
N HIS A 348 -11.73 -5.42 -19.29
CA HIS A 348 -10.30 -5.32 -19.47
C HIS A 348 -9.98 -4.03 -20.25
N TYR A 349 -9.04 -3.24 -19.74
CA TYR A 349 -8.48 -2.07 -20.40
C TYR A 349 -7.01 -2.31 -20.73
N ASP A 350 -6.70 -2.35 -22.03
CA ASP A 350 -5.37 -2.68 -22.58
C ASP A 350 -4.61 -1.49 -23.15
N LYS A 351 -5.09 -0.26 -22.88
CA LYS A 351 -4.42 0.99 -23.31
C LYS A 351 -3.57 1.60 -22.19
N ILE A 352 -3.60 1.00 -21.02
CA ILE A 352 -2.69 1.34 -19.92
C ILE A 352 -1.34 0.67 -20.15
N ARG A 353 -0.26 1.33 -19.76
CA ARG A 353 1.06 0.75 -19.68
C ARG A 353 1.29 0.13 -18.31
N ARG A 354 2.49 -0.42 -18.06
CA ARG A 354 2.88 -0.96 -16.74
C ARG A 354 2.56 0.02 -15.63
N SER A 355 1.94 -0.46 -14.57
CA SER A 355 1.50 0.38 -13.45
C SER A 355 1.91 -0.23 -12.12
N ILE A 356 2.33 0.64 -11.22
CA ILE A 356 2.56 0.35 -9.79
C ILE A 356 1.58 1.11 -8.89
N SER A 357 0.70 1.91 -9.48
CA SER A 357 -0.28 2.74 -8.78
C SER A 357 -1.43 1.93 -8.19
N THR A 358 -2.14 2.54 -7.25
CA THR A 358 -3.42 2.08 -6.70
C THR A 358 -4.53 2.98 -7.24
N GLY A 359 -5.67 2.43 -7.61
CA GLY A 359 -6.77 3.19 -8.22
C GLY A 359 -7.56 4.02 -7.22
N ALA A 360 -8.27 5.04 -7.74
CA ALA A 360 -9.26 5.83 -7.01
C ALA A 360 -10.62 5.74 -7.71
N ILE A 361 -11.64 5.26 -6.99
CA ILE A 361 -13.00 5.10 -7.53
C ILE A 361 -13.91 6.16 -6.90
N TYR A 362 -14.43 7.05 -7.73
CA TYR A 362 -15.26 8.17 -7.28
C TYR A 362 -16.37 8.47 -8.29
N ASN A 363 -17.61 8.54 -7.82
CA ASN A 363 -18.79 8.91 -8.64
C ASN A 363 -18.89 8.17 -9.97
N GLY A 364 -18.67 6.84 -9.98
CA GLY A 364 -18.77 6.01 -11.17
C GLY A 364 -17.56 6.10 -12.11
N MET A 365 -16.51 6.80 -11.72
CA MET A 365 -15.25 6.91 -12.44
C MET A 365 -14.14 6.17 -11.69
N LEU A 366 -13.22 5.56 -12.45
CA LEU A 366 -11.97 5.01 -11.96
C LEU A 366 -10.82 5.85 -12.49
N PHE A 367 -10.01 6.39 -11.59
CA PHE A 367 -8.75 7.06 -11.90
C PHE A 367 -7.60 6.10 -11.64
N TYR A 368 -6.72 5.93 -12.62
CA TYR A 368 -5.58 5.02 -12.53
C TYR A 368 -4.39 5.60 -13.28
N ALA A 369 -3.20 5.58 -12.68
CA ALA A 369 -1.99 6.05 -13.35
C ALA A 369 -1.12 4.89 -13.79
N ASP A 370 -0.35 5.07 -14.86
CA ASP A 370 0.71 4.15 -15.26
C ASP A 370 2.11 4.77 -15.06
N PHE A 371 3.12 3.91 -15.08
CA PHE A 371 4.49 4.33 -14.83
C PHE A 371 5.04 5.26 -15.93
N SER A 372 4.48 5.21 -17.14
CA SER A 372 4.87 6.10 -18.26
C SER A 372 4.35 7.53 -18.12
N GLY A 373 3.61 7.84 -17.05
CA GLY A 373 3.13 9.19 -16.78
C GLY A 373 1.71 9.48 -17.25
N PHE A 374 0.93 8.47 -17.64
CA PHE A 374 -0.45 8.71 -18.03
C PHE A 374 -1.42 8.48 -16.87
N LEU A 375 -2.27 9.46 -16.60
CA LEU A 375 -3.44 9.34 -15.75
C LEU A 375 -4.67 9.05 -16.62
N HIS A 376 -5.32 7.93 -16.37
CA HIS A 376 -6.52 7.47 -17.06
C HIS A 376 -7.77 7.71 -16.20
N CYS A 377 -8.82 8.23 -16.79
CA CYS A 377 -10.16 8.29 -16.21
C CYS A 377 -11.09 7.39 -17.00
N LEU A 378 -11.62 6.34 -16.34
CA LEU A 378 -12.45 5.31 -16.96
C LEU A 378 -13.83 5.26 -16.31
N ASP A 379 -14.81 4.79 -17.06
CA ASP A 379 -16.07 4.34 -16.48
C ASP A 379 -15.86 3.07 -15.65
N VAL A 380 -16.20 3.11 -14.37
CA VAL A 380 -15.92 2.01 -13.42
C VAL A 380 -16.63 0.71 -13.77
N ASN A 381 -17.78 0.76 -14.45
CA ASN A 381 -18.57 -0.40 -14.77
C ASN A 381 -18.19 -1.05 -16.11
N THR A 382 -17.66 -0.28 -17.04
CA THR A 382 -17.39 -0.74 -18.42
C THR A 382 -15.92 -0.72 -18.82
N GLY A 383 -15.06 -0.04 -18.05
CA GLY A 383 -13.65 0.19 -18.40
C GLY A 383 -13.44 1.11 -19.60
N LYS A 384 -14.49 1.76 -20.12
CA LYS A 384 -14.35 2.70 -21.24
C LYS A 384 -13.68 4.00 -20.78
N PRO A 385 -12.65 4.48 -21.49
CA PRO A 385 -12.00 5.73 -21.12
C PRO A 385 -12.91 6.93 -21.41
N TYR A 386 -12.98 7.84 -20.43
CA TYR A 386 -13.48 9.20 -20.66
C TYR A 386 -12.37 10.09 -21.22
N TRP A 387 -11.19 10.02 -20.59
CA TRP A 387 -10.00 10.77 -21.02
C TRP A 387 -8.71 10.16 -20.46
N THR A 388 -7.62 10.59 -21.04
CA THR A 388 -6.24 10.36 -20.56
C THR A 388 -5.52 11.70 -20.47
N HIS A 389 -4.70 11.88 -19.44
CA HIS A 389 -3.85 13.04 -19.23
C HIS A 389 -2.38 12.61 -19.18
N ASP A 390 -1.54 13.24 -19.98
CA ASP A 390 -0.10 13.02 -19.99
C ASP A 390 0.54 13.99 -18.99
N LEU A 391 1.23 13.46 -17.99
CA LEU A 391 1.95 14.20 -16.96
C LEU A 391 3.36 14.57 -17.40
N LEU A 392 3.81 14.01 -18.54
CA LEU A 392 5.13 14.21 -19.15
C LEU A 392 6.32 13.65 -18.35
N ALA A 393 6.07 13.02 -17.22
CA ALA A 393 7.08 12.38 -16.37
C ALA A 393 6.51 11.10 -15.71
N ALA A 394 7.37 10.19 -15.28
CA ALA A 394 6.97 8.92 -14.69
C ALA A 394 6.16 9.13 -13.40
N VAL A 395 5.18 8.24 -13.15
CA VAL A 395 4.35 8.26 -11.96
C VAL A 395 4.65 7.05 -11.08
N TRP A 396 5.14 7.31 -9.87
CA TRP A 396 5.40 6.32 -8.84
C TRP A 396 4.26 6.22 -7.82
N GLY A 397 3.60 7.34 -7.55
CA GLY A 397 2.48 7.45 -6.62
C GLY A 397 1.17 6.97 -7.21
N SER A 398 0.10 7.33 -6.55
CA SER A 398 -1.26 6.97 -6.93
C SER A 398 -2.14 8.21 -7.02
N PRO A 399 -3.16 8.23 -7.88
CA PRO A 399 -4.14 9.31 -7.87
C PRO A 399 -4.93 9.29 -6.56
N MET A 400 -5.08 10.46 -5.94
CA MET A 400 -5.88 10.67 -4.72
C MET A 400 -7.06 11.57 -5.03
N VAL A 401 -8.27 11.11 -4.75
CA VAL A 401 -9.48 11.93 -4.95
C VAL A 401 -9.92 12.55 -3.62
N ILE A 402 -9.98 13.88 -3.60
CA ILE A 402 -10.39 14.68 -2.43
C ILE A 402 -11.34 15.77 -2.92
N ASP A 403 -12.52 15.85 -2.34
CA ASP A 403 -13.51 16.90 -2.65
C ASP A 403 -13.76 17.12 -4.15
N GLY A 404 -13.90 16.02 -4.89
CA GLY A 404 -14.15 16.07 -6.33
C GLY A 404 -12.95 16.52 -7.17
N LYS A 405 -11.74 16.42 -6.64
CA LYS A 405 -10.49 16.75 -7.32
C LYS A 405 -9.52 15.57 -7.24
N VAL A 406 -8.76 15.33 -8.31
CA VAL A 406 -7.71 14.31 -8.39
C VAL A 406 -6.38 14.99 -8.19
N TYR A 407 -5.59 14.54 -7.22
CA TYR A 407 -4.21 14.96 -6.98
C TYR A 407 -3.28 13.83 -7.42
N ILE A 408 -2.26 14.13 -8.20
CA ILE A 408 -1.27 13.16 -8.68
C ILE A 408 0.10 13.81 -8.80
N GLY A 409 1.12 13.15 -8.24
CA GLY A 409 2.52 13.58 -8.31
C GLY A 409 3.29 12.82 -9.38
N ASP A 410 4.37 13.41 -9.89
CA ASP A 410 5.26 12.84 -10.90
C ASP A 410 6.75 12.97 -10.54
N GLU A 411 7.61 12.36 -11.35
CA GLU A 411 9.06 12.31 -11.12
C GLU A 411 9.77 13.64 -11.39
N ASP A 412 9.19 14.55 -12.18
CA ASP A 412 9.70 15.91 -12.38
C ASP A 412 9.39 16.84 -11.21
N GLY A 413 8.61 16.35 -10.25
CA GLY A 413 8.31 17.04 -9.00
C GLY A 413 7.02 17.86 -9.06
N ASP A 414 6.20 17.67 -10.06
CA ASP A 414 4.92 18.33 -10.16
C ASP A 414 3.81 17.54 -9.45
N VAL A 415 2.93 18.24 -8.78
CA VAL A 415 1.63 17.74 -8.33
C VAL A 415 0.55 18.40 -9.14
N VAL A 416 -0.06 17.64 -10.04
CA VAL A 416 -1.15 18.09 -10.89
C VAL A 416 -2.48 17.85 -10.18
N VAL A 417 -3.34 18.85 -10.20
CA VAL A 417 -4.70 18.79 -9.66
C VAL A 417 -5.69 18.92 -10.79
N LEU A 418 -6.59 17.94 -10.93
CA LEU A 418 -7.64 17.93 -11.96
C LEU A 418 -9.02 17.84 -11.31
N GLU A 419 -10.07 18.23 -12.02
CA GLU A 419 -11.44 17.91 -11.63
C GLU A 419 -11.68 16.39 -11.75
N ALA A 420 -12.27 15.79 -10.71
CA ALA A 420 -12.73 14.40 -10.76
C ALA A 420 -14.07 14.34 -11.53
N SER A 421 -14.01 14.50 -12.85
CA SER A 421 -15.14 14.58 -13.74
C SER A 421 -14.91 13.80 -15.05
N LYS A 422 -16.00 13.54 -15.80
CA LYS A 422 -15.95 12.88 -17.11
C LYS A 422 -15.32 13.75 -18.20
N GLU A 423 -15.18 15.03 -17.95
CA GLU A 423 -14.50 15.97 -18.83
C GLU A 423 -13.15 16.34 -18.23
N LYS A 424 -12.08 16.23 -19.04
CA LYS A 424 -10.73 16.55 -18.58
C LYS A 424 -10.57 18.04 -18.31
N LYS A 425 -10.25 18.40 -17.07
CA LYS A 425 -9.95 19.79 -16.70
C LYS A 425 -8.86 19.83 -15.65
N VAL A 426 -7.72 20.40 -16.01
CA VAL A 426 -6.62 20.71 -15.11
C VAL A 426 -6.95 21.98 -14.33
N ILE A 427 -6.81 21.94 -13.01
CA ILE A 427 -7.05 23.07 -12.10
C ILE A 427 -5.74 23.80 -11.85
N SER A 428 -4.68 23.04 -11.52
CA SER A 428 -3.37 23.60 -11.16
C SER A 428 -2.27 22.56 -11.33
N GLN A 429 -1.04 23.04 -11.38
CA GLN A 429 0.20 22.28 -11.32
C GLN A 429 1.11 22.97 -10.32
N ASN A 430 1.62 22.21 -9.33
CA ASN A 430 2.35 22.72 -8.19
C ASN A 430 3.69 22.00 -8.09
N ASN A 431 4.80 22.70 -8.37
CA ASN A 431 6.12 22.07 -8.34
C ASN A 431 6.68 21.99 -6.91
N MET A 432 7.14 20.81 -6.52
CA MET A 432 7.68 20.48 -5.19
C MET A 432 9.21 20.56 -5.12
N GLY A 433 9.88 20.99 -6.18
CA GLY A 433 11.33 21.20 -6.23
C GLY A 433 12.18 19.96 -6.45
N SER A 434 11.62 18.77 -6.27
CA SER A 434 12.23 17.46 -6.62
C SER A 434 11.14 16.41 -6.77
N SER A 435 11.50 15.22 -7.28
CA SER A 435 10.58 14.12 -7.61
C SER A 435 9.56 13.83 -6.51
N VAL A 436 8.30 13.65 -6.89
CA VAL A 436 7.19 13.27 -5.99
C VAL A 436 6.88 11.80 -6.20
N TYR A 437 7.45 10.93 -5.36
CA TYR A 437 7.19 9.49 -5.37
C TYR A 437 5.99 9.11 -4.51
N MET A 438 5.61 9.96 -3.56
CA MET A 438 4.52 9.73 -2.64
C MET A 438 3.17 10.16 -3.22
N THR A 439 2.12 9.51 -2.76
CA THR A 439 0.75 9.99 -2.97
C THR A 439 0.43 11.11 -1.97
N ALA A 440 -0.28 12.13 -2.41
CA ALA A 440 -0.80 13.18 -1.52
C ALA A 440 -1.79 12.59 -0.52
N VAL A 441 -1.61 12.86 0.78
CA VAL A 441 -2.42 12.30 1.87
C VAL A 441 -3.19 13.40 2.59
N PRO A 442 -4.54 13.31 2.65
CA PRO A 442 -5.35 14.27 3.37
C PRO A 442 -5.59 13.84 4.83
N ALA A 443 -5.42 14.74 5.79
CA ALA A 443 -5.85 14.53 7.17
C ALA A 443 -6.14 15.87 7.85
N HIS A 444 -7.20 15.96 8.65
CA HIS A 444 -7.56 17.09 9.54
C HIS A 444 -7.45 18.48 8.87
N GLY A 445 -7.94 18.62 7.63
CA GLY A 445 -7.88 19.88 6.89
C GLY A 445 -6.48 20.22 6.33
N THR A 446 -5.56 19.28 6.35
CA THR A 446 -4.19 19.42 5.85
C THR A 446 -3.92 18.38 4.76
N LEU A 447 -3.24 18.80 3.71
CA LEU A 447 -2.72 17.92 2.67
C LEU A 447 -1.22 17.68 2.92
N PHE A 448 -0.82 16.44 3.08
CA PHE A 448 0.58 16.05 3.26
C PHE A 448 1.13 15.56 1.92
N VAL A 449 2.18 16.24 1.44
CA VAL A 449 2.84 15.93 0.17
C VAL A 449 4.33 15.79 0.42
N GLY A 450 4.87 14.62 0.11
CA GLY A 450 6.31 14.40 0.16
C GLY A 450 6.93 14.54 -1.23
N ASN A 451 8.05 15.24 -1.30
CA ASN A 451 8.97 15.10 -2.40
C ASN A 451 10.09 14.11 -2.02
N ARG A 452 11.14 14.02 -2.82
CA ARG A 452 12.22 13.05 -2.64
C ARG A 452 12.83 13.04 -1.23
N ASN A 453 12.95 14.20 -0.58
CA ASN A 453 13.69 14.38 0.68
C ASN A 453 13.01 15.28 1.71
N GLN A 454 11.79 15.75 1.46
CA GLN A 454 11.04 16.60 2.37
C GLN A 454 9.57 16.21 2.42
N LEU A 455 8.94 16.42 3.57
CA LEU A 455 7.49 16.31 3.74
C LEU A 455 6.90 17.67 4.07
N TYR A 456 5.88 18.06 3.34
CA TYR A 456 5.16 19.32 3.47
C TYR A 456 3.77 19.08 4.02
N ALA A 457 3.36 19.88 5.00
CA ALA A 457 1.96 20.05 5.39
C ALA A 457 1.40 21.30 4.72
N ILE A 458 0.35 21.15 3.96
CA ILE A 458 -0.23 22.17 3.09
C ILE A 458 -1.68 22.42 3.55
N ALA A 459 -2.01 23.65 3.91
CA ALA A 459 -3.34 24.05 4.33
C ALA A 459 -3.60 25.49 3.88
N GLU A 460 -4.87 25.86 3.72
CA GLU A 460 -5.24 27.27 3.50
C GLU A 460 -4.84 28.10 4.72
N LYS A 461 -4.24 29.27 4.46
CA LYS A 461 -3.86 30.28 5.47
C LYS A 461 -4.80 31.46 5.40
#